data_3ad98e2783b2d56bc519065f6f12d828
#
_entry.id   3ad98e2783b2d56bc519065f6f12d828
#
_cell.length_a   1.000
_cell.length_b   1.000
_cell.length_c   1.000
_cell.angle_alpha   90.00
_cell.angle_beta   90.00
_cell.angle_gamma   90.00
#
_symmetry.space_group_name_H-M   'P 1'
#
loop_
_entity.id
_entity.type
_entity.pdbx_description
1 polymer ?
#
loop_
_entity_poly.entity_id
_entity_poly.type
_entity_poly.pdbx_seq_one_letter_code
_entity_poly.pdbx_strand_id
1 'polypeptide(L)'
;MSSTQSPEYQRLQEKFDAVIRHLGAVLSAEDLADKLYVNKLITSGTQEEASLGAVTNTKKIRALMIAVRAKVEIDPANYHKFLTVLKAISGAEDIAKLLEL
;
A
#
# COMPACT_ATOMS: atom_id res chain seq x y z
N MET A 1 -2.11 27.67 10.09
CA MET A 1 -2.65 27.25 9.03
C MET A 1 -2.48 25.80 8.74
N SER A 2 -3.30 25.28 8.04
CA SER A 2 -3.29 23.85 7.82
C SER A 2 -2.04 23.40 7.09
N SER A 3 -1.55 22.24 7.46
CA SER A 3 -0.48 21.62 6.73
C SER A 3 -1.01 21.24 5.37
N THR A 4 -0.18 21.43 4.36
CA THR A 4 -0.53 21.07 3.00
C THR A 4 -0.03 19.68 2.73
N GLN A 5 -0.96 18.75 2.53
CA GLN A 5 -0.61 17.39 2.16
C GLN A 5 -0.40 17.33 0.65
N SER A 6 0.50 16.46 0.20
CA SER A 6 0.76 16.30 -1.23
C SER A 6 -0.47 15.73 -1.94
N PRO A 7 -0.63 16.00 -3.25
CA PRO A 7 -1.70 15.36 -4.03
C PRO A 7 -1.63 13.85 -3.96
N GLU A 8 -0.41 13.29 -3.91
CA GLU A 8 -0.20 11.86 -3.80
C GLU A 8 -0.81 11.30 -2.52
N TYR A 9 -0.53 11.95 -1.40
CA TYR A 9 -1.06 11.51 -0.11
C TYR A 9 -2.59 11.62 -0.09
N GLN A 10 -3.12 12.73 -0.58
CA GLN A 10 -4.56 12.94 -0.63
C GLN A 10 -5.26 11.89 -1.47
N ARG A 11 -4.70 11.56 -2.64
CA ARG A 11 -5.29 10.55 -3.52
C ARG A 11 -5.30 9.18 -2.84
N LEU A 12 -4.19 8.82 -2.21
CA LEU A 12 -4.12 7.55 -1.51
C LEU A 12 -5.15 7.50 -0.38
N GLN A 13 -5.31 8.58 0.35
CA GLN A 13 -6.27 8.64 1.44
C GLN A 13 -7.71 8.52 0.93
N GLU A 14 -8.03 9.19 -0.17
CA GLU A 14 -9.37 9.12 -0.78
C GLU A 14 -9.74 7.71 -1.23
N LYS A 15 -8.78 6.97 -1.76
CA LYS A 15 -9.00 5.65 -2.32
C LYS A 15 -8.60 4.52 -1.39
N PHE A 16 -8.25 4.84 -0.15
CA PHE A 16 -7.63 3.91 0.78
C PHE A 16 -8.43 2.61 0.95
N ASP A 17 -9.71 2.73 1.27
CA ASP A 17 -10.54 1.55 1.51
C ASP A 17 -10.77 0.74 0.24
N ALA A 18 -10.92 1.42 -0.90
CA ALA A 18 -11.09 0.73 -2.18
C ALA A 18 -9.84 -0.08 -2.52
N VAL A 19 -8.65 0.50 -2.28
CA VAL A 19 -7.38 -0.18 -2.54
C VAL A 19 -7.26 -1.42 -1.65
N ILE A 20 -7.58 -1.29 -0.37
CA ILE A 20 -7.49 -2.41 0.58
C ILE A 20 -8.40 -3.55 0.15
N ARG A 21 -9.64 -3.25 -0.19
CA ARG A 21 -10.60 -4.28 -0.60
C ARG A 21 -10.17 -4.98 -1.88
N HIS A 22 -9.70 -4.20 -2.84
CA HIS A 22 -9.29 -4.77 -4.13
C HIS A 22 -8.04 -5.63 -3.98
N LEU A 23 -7.03 -5.14 -3.23
CA LEU A 23 -5.83 -5.93 -2.99
C LEU A 23 -6.14 -7.22 -2.25
N GLY A 24 -7.05 -7.16 -1.27
CA GLY A 24 -7.45 -8.35 -0.54
C GLY A 24 -8.11 -9.40 -1.40
N ALA A 25 -8.68 -9.00 -2.55
CA ALA A 25 -9.32 -9.93 -3.46
C ALA A 25 -8.36 -10.56 -4.47
N VAL A 26 -7.18 -9.94 -4.71
CA VAL A 26 -6.30 -10.40 -5.79
C VAL A 26 -4.99 -11.02 -5.31
N LEU A 27 -4.57 -10.78 -4.05
CA LEU A 27 -3.31 -11.37 -3.57
C LEU A 27 -3.32 -11.52 -2.05
N SER A 28 -2.37 -12.30 -1.54
CA SER A 28 -2.19 -12.45 -0.10
C SER A 28 -1.39 -11.28 0.47
N ALA A 29 -1.61 -10.99 1.75
CA ALA A 29 -0.86 -9.96 2.44
C ALA A 29 0.63 -10.26 2.46
N GLU A 30 1.00 -11.54 2.55
CA GLU A 30 2.40 -11.92 2.56
C GLU A 30 3.10 -11.58 1.24
N ASP A 31 2.45 -11.86 0.12
CA ASP A 31 3.00 -11.51 -1.18
C ASP A 31 3.15 -10.01 -1.34
N LEU A 32 2.13 -9.27 -0.91
CA LEU A 32 2.19 -7.82 -0.97
C LEU A 32 3.31 -7.28 -0.08
N ALA A 33 3.43 -7.82 1.14
CA ALA A 33 4.46 -7.38 2.09
C ALA A 33 5.86 -7.59 1.53
N ASP A 34 6.11 -8.73 0.88
CA ASP A 34 7.42 -8.99 0.29
C ASP A 34 7.78 -7.97 -0.76
N LYS A 35 6.83 -7.62 -1.63
CA LYS A 35 7.06 -6.65 -2.68
C LYS A 35 7.26 -5.24 -2.12
N LEU A 36 6.49 -4.88 -1.11
CA LEU A 36 6.62 -3.58 -0.47
C LEU A 36 7.97 -3.46 0.26
N TYR A 37 8.39 -4.53 0.91
CA TYR A 37 9.67 -4.54 1.62
C TYR A 37 10.86 -4.38 0.66
N VAL A 38 10.85 -5.10 -0.45
CA VAL A 38 11.90 -5.01 -1.46
C VAL A 38 12.02 -3.59 -1.99
N ASN A 39 10.90 -2.88 -2.09
CA ASN A 39 10.88 -1.50 -2.56
C ASN A 39 11.02 -0.47 -1.44
N LYS A 40 11.32 -0.92 -0.23
CA LYS A 40 11.58 -0.07 0.95
C LYS A 40 10.37 0.77 1.35
N LEU A 41 9.18 0.27 1.08
CA LEU A 41 7.94 0.95 1.45
C LEU A 41 7.44 0.53 2.84
N ILE A 42 7.95 -0.56 3.38
CA ILE A 42 7.65 -1.01 4.74
C ILE A 42 8.94 -1.50 5.41
N THR A 43 8.90 -1.64 6.73
CA THR A 43 10.03 -2.17 7.51
C THR A 43 9.95 -3.70 7.59
N SER A 44 11.06 -4.32 8.01
CA SER A 44 11.08 -5.77 8.22
C SER A 44 10.08 -6.19 9.30
N GLY A 45 9.91 -5.36 10.33
CA GLY A 45 8.91 -5.65 11.37
C GLY A 45 7.50 -5.71 10.83
N THR A 46 7.16 -4.75 9.96
CA THR A 46 5.85 -4.74 9.31
C THR A 46 5.67 -5.95 8.40
N GLN A 47 6.73 -6.33 7.68
CA GLN A 47 6.70 -7.52 6.84
C GLN A 47 6.43 -8.78 7.66
N GLU A 48 7.10 -8.91 8.80
CA GLU A 48 6.90 -10.06 9.68
C GLU A 48 5.49 -10.13 10.22
N GLU A 49 4.91 -9.00 10.59
CA GLU A 49 3.53 -8.95 11.08
C GLU A 49 2.55 -9.49 10.06
N ALA A 50 2.80 -9.27 8.77
CA ALA A 50 1.94 -9.78 7.71
C ALA A 50 1.99 -11.30 7.58
N SER A 51 2.99 -11.95 8.19
CA SER A 51 3.11 -13.41 8.17
C SER A 51 2.38 -14.09 9.33
N LEU A 52 1.86 -13.33 10.28
CA LEU A 52 1.18 -13.91 11.44
C LEU A 52 -0.16 -14.50 11.03
N GLY A 53 -0.42 -15.75 11.43
CA GLY A 53 -1.57 -16.50 10.98
C GLY A 53 -2.89 -16.17 11.67
N ALA A 54 -2.85 -15.39 12.76
CA ALA A 54 -4.04 -15.16 13.57
C ALA A 54 -4.94 -14.02 13.08
N VAL A 55 -4.56 -13.33 12.01
CA VAL A 55 -5.26 -12.15 11.51
C VAL A 55 -5.72 -12.38 10.08
N THR A 56 -6.89 -11.85 9.72
CA THR A 56 -7.43 -12.02 8.36
C THR A 56 -6.56 -11.30 7.34
N ASN A 57 -6.63 -11.78 6.10
CA ASN A 57 -5.87 -11.18 5.00
C ASN A 57 -6.18 -9.70 4.83
N THR A 58 -7.46 -9.32 4.91
CA THR A 58 -7.87 -7.92 4.75
C THR A 58 -7.26 -7.04 5.84
N LYS A 59 -7.24 -7.52 7.09
CA LYS A 59 -6.65 -6.75 8.19
C LYS A 59 -5.15 -6.58 8.01
N LYS A 60 -4.48 -7.62 7.54
CA LYS A 60 -3.04 -7.55 7.26
C LYS A 60 -2.75 -6.53 6.16
N ILE A 61 -3.54 -6.54 5.08
CA ILE A 61 -3.38 -5.59 3.99
C ILE A 61 -3.63 -4.17 4.49
N ARG A 62 -4.62 -3.97 5.35
CA ARG A 62 -4.87 -2.65 5.94
C ARG A 62 -3.64 -2.16 6.70
N ALA A 63 -3.02 -3.03 7.50
CA ALA A 63 -1.81 -2.67 8.24
C ALA A 63 -0.66 -2.29 7.30
N LEU A 64 -0.50 -3.04 6.21
CA LEU A 64 0.52 -2.73 5.21
C LEU A 64 0.24 -1.38 4.55
N MET A 65 -1.01 -1.10 4.22
CA MET A 65 -1.39 0.15 3.58
C MET A 65 -1.22 1.35 4.51
N ILE A 66 -1.46 1.17 5.80
CA ILE A 66 -1.19 2.22 6.78
C ILE A 66 0.29 2.57 6.78
N ALA A 67 1.16 1.57 6.72
CA ALA A 67 2.61 1.78 6.67
C ALA A 67 3.02 2.50 5.36
N VAL A 68 2.44 2.10 4.23
CA VAL A 68 2.70 2.75 2.95
C VAL A 68 2.24 4.20 2.99
N ARG A 69 1.06 4.45 3.53
CA ARG A 69 0.53 5.82 3.63
C ARG A 69 1.45 6.72 4.45
N ALA A 70 2.00 6.19 5.54
CA ALA A 70 2.95 6.94 6.36
C ALA A 70 4.22 7.28 5.56
N LYS A 71 4.70 6.36 4.73
CA LYS A 71 5.87 6.62 3.88
C LYS A 71 5.57 7.68 2.83
N VAL A 72 4.38 7.67 2.24
CA VAL A 72 3.98 8.67 1.25
C VAL A 72 3.87 10.05 1.92
N GLU A 73 3.40 10.09 3.15
CA GLU A 73 3.30 11.35 3.89
C GLU A 73 4.68 11.98 4.09
N ILE A 74 5.67 11.16 4.41
CA ILE A 74 7.04 11.63 4.64
C ILE A 74 7.68 12.07 3.32
N ASP A 75 7.49 11.28 2.26
CA ASP A 75 8.10 11.54 0.96
C ASP A 75 7.14 11.10 -0.16
N PRO A 76 6.54 12.06 -0.88
CA PRO A 76 5.59 11.72 -1.95
C PRO A 76 6.16 10.85 -3.07
N ALA A 77 7.50 10.80 -3.23
CA ALA A 77 8.11 9.92 -4.22
C ALA A 77 7.79 8.45 -3.93
N ASN A 78 7.49 8.10 -2.68
CA ASN A 78 7.11 6.74 -2.32
C ASN A 78 5.77 6.34 -2.94
N TYR A 79 4.92 7.29 -3.27
CA TYR A 79 3.66 7.03 -3.97
C TYR A 79 3.94 6.41 -5.35
N HIS A 80 4.90 6.96 -6.06
CA HIS A 80 5.26 6.46 -7.39
C HIS A 80 5.91 5.09 -7.31
N LYS A 81 6.70 4.83 -6.27
CA LYS A 81 7.24 3.49 -6.02
C LYS A 81 6.11 2.49 -5.78
N PHE A 82 5.11 2.89 -5.01
CA PHE A 82 3.96 2.04 -4.74
C PHE A 82 3.20 1.71 -6.01
N LEU A 83 2.96 2.70 -6.87
CA LEU A 83 2.31 2.46 -8.15
C LEU A 83 3.10 1.49 -9.02
N THR A 84 4.42 1.60 -9.02
CA THR A 84 5.28 0.69 -9.76
C THR A 84 5.13 -0.75 -9.24
N VAL A 85 5.05 -0.91 -7.92
CA VAL A 85 4.81 -2.22 -7.30
C VAL A 85 3.47 -2.79 -7.77
N LEU A 86 2.42 -1.97 -7.75
CA LEU A 86 1.09 -2.42 -8.16
C LEU A 86 1.07 -2.84 -9.63
N LYS A 87 1.75 -2.10 -10.49
CA LYS A 87 1.81 -2.41 -11.92
C LYS A 87 2.52 -3.73 -12.19
N ALA A 88 3.40 -4.15 -11.29
CA ALA A 88 4.12 -5.41 -11.41
C ALA A 88 3.32 -6.60 -10.86
N ILE A 89 2.20 -6.34 -10.17
CA ILE A 89 1.37 -7.41 -9.60
C ILE A 89 0.23 -7.71 -10.57
N SER A 90 0.14 -8.97 -11.00
CA SER A 90 -0.95 -9.40 -11.86
C SER A 90 -2.29 -9.24 -11.13
N GLY A 91 -3.22 -8.52 -11.73
CA GLY A 91 -4.53 -8.27 -11.14
C GLY A 91 -4.61 -6.96 -10.35
N ALA A 92 -3.48 -6.26 -10.15
CA ALA A 92 -3.48 -5.00 -9.43
C ALA A 92 -3.29 -3.78 -10.35
N GLU A 93 -3.25 -3.98 -11.65
CA GLU A 93 -3.07 -2.90 -12.62
C GLU A 93 -4.20 -1.88 -12.52
N ASP A 94 -5.42 -2.33 -12.29
CA ASP A 94 -6.58 -1.44 -12.17
C ASP A 94 -6.48 -0.54 -10.92
N ILE A 95 -5.88 -1.08 -9.86
CA ILE A 95 -5.64 -0.28 -8.65
C ILE A 95 -4.65 0.83 -8.95
N ALA A 96 -3.59 0.52 -9.70
CA ALA A 96 -2.60 1.52 -10.08
C ALA A 96 -3.27 2.63 -10.89
N LYS A 97 -4.17 2.28 -11.82
CA LYS A 97 -4.91 3.27 -12.60
C LYS A 97 -5.81 4.14 -11.72
N LEU A 98 -6.45 3.53 -10.74
CA LEU A 98 -7.32 4.24 -9.81
C LEU A 98 -6.53 5.30 -9.03
N LEU A 99 -5.26 5.03 -8.76
CA LEU A 99 -4.40 5.92 -7.98
C LEU A 99 -3.58 6.89 -8.83
N GLU A 100 -3.60 6.76 -10.15
CA GLU A 100 -2.87 7.71 -11.01
C GLU A 100 -3.45 9.11 -10.88
N LEU A 101 -2.55 10.08 -10.83
CA LEU A 101 -2.93 11.49 -10.71
C LEU A 101 -3.12 12.12 -12.07
#